data_866a7d59202757726529f83fd6753ed6
#
_entry.id   866a7d59202757726529f83fd6753ed6
#
_cell.length_a   1.000
_cell.length_b   1.000
_cell.length_c   1.000
_cell.angle_alpha   90.00
_cell.angle_beta   90.00
_cell.angle_gamma   90.00
#
_symmetry.space_group_name_H-M   'P 1'
#
loop_
_entity.id
_entity.type
_entity.pdbx_description
1 polymer ?
#
loop_
_entity_poly.entity_id
_entity_poly.type
_entity_poly.pdbx_seq_one_letter_code
_entity_poly.pdbx_strand_id
1 'polypeptide(L)'
;MAINSRAKGVRGELAFVNECKKRGYNVRRSQQYCGNTGEAMDIIGLQGIHIECKNTKVLRLKEYLAQAKNDAEKANKGNLPAVFYKIPRGDWVTIMPLNAWLTLYGLSEISDKDELDEVGE
;
A
#
# COMPACT_ATOMS: atom_id res chain seq x y z
N MET A 1 -20.47 22.65 -5.53
CA MET A 1 -20.92 21.28 -5.68
C MET A 1 -19.99 20.33 -4.93
N ALA A 2 -20.52 19.44 -4.16
CA ALA A 2 -19.71 18.52 -3.37
C ALA A 2 -19.04 17.48 -4.29
N ILE A 3 -17.76 17.23 -4.02
CA ILE A 3 -17.03 16.19 -4.72
C ILE A 3 -17.48 14.83 -4.17
N ASN A 4 -17.74 13.88 -5.05
CA ASN A 4 -18.05 12.53 -4.62
C ASN A 4 -16.77 11.83 -4.21
N SER A 5 -16.43 11.91 -2.93
CA SER A 5 -15.20 11.35 -2.37
C SER A 5 -15.11 9.84 -2.54
N ARG A 6 -16.25 9.15 -2.47
CA ARG A 6 -16.29 7.69 -2.63
C ARG A 6 -15.91 7.30 -4.06
N ALA A 7 -16.47 7.97 -5.05
CA ALA A 7 -16.16 7.69 -6.45
C ALA A 7 -14.69 8.00 -6.75
N LYS A 8 -14.17 9.08 -6.19
CA LYS A 8 -12.75 9.43 -6.36
C LYS A 8 -11.85 8.37 -5.75
N GLY A 9 -12.21 7.87 -4.56
CA GLY A 9 -11.46 6.80 -3.92
C GLY A 9 -11.44 5.54 -4.75
N VAL A 10 -12.58 5.14 -5.30
CA VAL A 10 -12.67 3.95 -6.15
C VAL A 10 -11.82 4.12 -7.41
N ARG A 11 -11.87 5.30 -8.03
CA ARG A 11 -11.04 5.56 -9.22
C ARG A 11 -9.56 5.43 -8.90
N GLY A 12 -9.14 5.94 -7.75
CA GLY A 12 -7.75 5.82 -7.31
C GLY A 12 -7.34 4.38 -7.10
N GLU A 13 -8.19 3.60 -6.44
CA GLU A 13 -7.91 2.18 -6.23
C GLU A 13 -7.80 1.42 -7.54
N LEU A 14 -8.71 1.67 -8.48
CA LEU A 14 -8.66 1.02 -9.78
C LEU A 14 -7.42 1.42 -10.57
N ALA A 15 -7.02 2.68 -10.49
CA ALA A 15 -5.80 3.16 -11.15
C ALA A 15 -4.57 2.46 -10.57
N PHE A 16 -4.50 2.31 -9.24
CA PHE A 16 -3.41 1.61 -8.60
C PHE A 16 -3.37 0.14 -9.03
N VAL A 17 -4.52 -0.53 -9.01
CA VAL A 17 -4.64 -1.92 -9.43
C VAL A 17 -4.12 -2.09 -10.85
N ASN A 18 -4.55 -1.22 -11.77
CA ASN A 18 -4.13 -1.28 -13.16
C ASN A 18 -2.63 -1.07 -13.31
N GLU A 19 -2.06 -0.15 -12.53
CA GLU A 19 -0.62 0.11 -12.56
C GLU A 19 0.18 -1.13 -12.15
N CYS A 20 -0.28 -1.83 -11.13
CA CYS A 20 0.37 -3.06 -10.68
C CYS A 20 0.20 -4.20 -11.70
N LYS A 21 -0.98 -4.31 -12.29
CA LYS A 21 -1.24 -5.35 -13.29
C LYS A 21 -0.36 -5.19 -14.53
N LYS A 22 -0.09 -3.96 -14.93
CA LYS A 22 0.81 -3.68 -16.05
C LYS A 22 2.20 -4.26 -15.83
N ARG A 23 2.60 -4.40 -14.58
CA ARG A 23 3.92 -4.91 -14.21
C ARG A 23 3.90 -6.40 -13.86
N GLY A 24 2.77 -7.07 -14.08
CA GLY A 24 2.65 -8.51 -13.89
C GLY A 24 2.20 -8.95 -12.51
N TYR A 25 1.78 -8.03 -11.65
CA TYR A 25 1.30 -8.40 -10.32
C TYR A 25 -0.21 -8.61 -10.33
N ASN A 26 -0.65 -9.65 -9.64
CA ASN A 26 -2.07 -9.98 -9.55
C ASN A 26 -2.74 -9.19 -8.43
N VAL A 27 -2.66 -7.87 -8.52
CA VAL A 27 -3.29 -6.96 -7.56
C VAL A 27 -4.74 -6.76 -7.96
N ARG A 28 -5.61 -6.75 -6.96
CA ARG A 28 -7.05 -6.67 -7.20
C ARG A 28 -7.78 -6.13 -6.00
N ARG A 29 -8.95 -5.60 -6.23
CA ARG A 29 -9.86 -5.20 -5.17
C ARG A 29 -10.62 -6.45 -4.71
N SER A 30 -10.70 -6.63 -3.39
CA SER A 30 -11.40 -7.76 -2.80
C SER A 30 -12.37 -7.25 -1.76
N GLN A 31 -13.61 -7.65 -1.86
CA GLN A 31 -14.60 -7.28 -0.87
C GLN A 31 -14.38 -8.10 0.39
N GLN A 32 -14.28 -7.40 1.52
CA GLN A 32 -14.18 -8.04 2.81
C GLN A 32 -15.41 -7.68 3.63
N TYR A 33 -15.91 -8.68 4.35
CA TYR A 33 -17.02 -8.46 5.25
C TYR A 33 -16.49 -7.87 6.56
N CYS A 34 -17.00 -6.71 6.92
CA CYS A 34 -16.59 -6.01 8.12
C CYS A 34 -17.77 -5.87 9.09
N GLY A 35 -18.30 -6.98 9.54
CA GLY A 35 -19.40 -6.97 10.51
C GLY A 35 -20.57 -6.12 10.03
N ASN A 36 -21.03 -5.23 10.90
CA ASN A 36 -22.23 -4.43 10.64
C ASN A 36 -22.07 -3.38 9.55
N THR A 37 -20.86 -3.03 9.19
CA THR A 37 -20.63 -2.05 8.13
C THR A 37 -20.70 -2.66 6.74
N GLY A 38 -20.60 -3.98 6.67
CA GLY A 38 -20.91 -4.77 5.48
C GLY A 38 -19.95 -4.71 4.33
N GLU A 39 -19.35 -3.59 4.05
CA GLU A 39 -18.62 -3.45 2.82
C GLU A 39 -17.36 -2.63 2.97
N ALA A 40 -16.25 -3.33 3.17
CA ALA A 40 -14.94 -2.73 3.00
C ALA A 40 -14.26 -3.42 1.83
N MET A 41 -13.79 -2.62 0.89
CA MET A 41 -13.02 -3.15 -0.23
C MET A 41 -11.55 -2.96 0.10
N ASP A 42 -10.84 -4.07 0.16
CA ASP A 42 -9.38 -4.04 0.31
C ASP A 42 -8.72 -4.27 -1.03
N ILE A 43 -7.50 -3.78 -1.15
CA ILE A 43 -6.65 -4.13 -2.29
C ILE A 43 -5.70 -5.21 -1.81
N ILE A 44 -5.63 -6.31 -2.54
CA ILE A 44 -4.79 -7.45 -2.21
C ILE A 44 -3.97 -7.85 -3.44
N GLY A 45 -2.94 -8.65 -3.21
CA GLY A 45 -2.13 -9.17 -4.32
C GLY A 45 -0.65 -8.87 -4.22
N LEU A 46 -0.23 -8.12 -3.21
CA LEU A 46 1.19 -7.95 -2.90
C LEU A 46 1.46 -8.70 -1.61
N GLN A 47 1.99 -9.90 -1.72
CA GLN A 47 2.17 -10.78 -0.57
C GLN A 47 3.02 -10.11 0.51
N GLY A 48 2.55 -10.14 1.75
CA GLY A 48 3.27 -9.55 2.87
C GLY A 48 3.04 -8.07 3.08
N ILE A 49 2.27 -7.42 2.21
CA ILE A 49 2.03 -5.97 2.28
C ILE A 49 0.56 -5.70 2.54
N HIS A 50 0.29 -4.86 3.53
CA HIS A 50 -1.02 -4.28 3.72
C HIS A 50 -1.10 -3.01 2.88
N ILE A 51 -1.99 -3.00 1.89
CA ILE A 51 -2.08 -1.93 0.91
C ILE A 51 -3.10 -0.90 1.36
N GLU A 52 -2.66 0.35 1.55
CA GLU A 52 -3.54 1.48 1.79
C GLU A 52 -3.37 2.44 0.63
N CYS A 53 -4.40 2.56 -0.20
CA CYS A 53 -4.33 3.38 -1.40
C CYS A 53 -5.01 4.72 -1.16
N LYS A 54 -4.33 5.80 -1.49
CA LYS A 54 -4.86 7.17 -1.31
C LYS A 54 -4.73 7.97 -2.59
N ASN A 55 -5.83 8.58 -2.97
CA ASN A 55 -5.92 9.45 -4.14
C ASN A 55 -6.58 10.75 -3.73
N THR A 56 -5.84 11.56 -2.97
CA THR A 56 -6.34 12.81 -2.43
C THR A 56 -5.51 13.98 -2.94
N LYS A 57 -6.12 15.16 -2.95
CA LYS A 57 -5.44 16.36 -3.43
C LYS A 57 -4.29 16.77 -2.52
N VAL A 58 -4.44 16.54 -1.22
CA VAL A 58 -3.44 16.89 -0.22
C VAL A 58 -2.97 15.63 0.48
N LEU A 59 -1.67 15.48 0.62
CA LEU A 59 -1.08 14.35 1.34
C LEU A 59 -1.17 14.61 2.85
N ARG A 60 -1.88 13.74 3.55
CA ARG A 60 -1.99 13.78 5.01
C ARG A 60 -1.13 12.66 5.59
N LEU A 61 0.17 12.88 5.58
CA LEU A 61 1.16 11.84 5.83
C LEU A 61 0.95 11.10 7.15
N LYS A 62 0.83 11.85 8.26
CA LYS A 62 0.68 11.23 9.57
C LYS A 62 -0.60 10.41 9.68
N GLU A 63 -1.70 10.95 9.15
CA GLU A 63 -3.00 10.28 9.20
C GLU A 63 -2.98 9.00 8.37
N TYR A 64 -2.42 9.05 7.17
CA TYR A 64 -2.41 7.90 6.28
C TYR A 64 -1.52 6.79 6.82
N LEU A 65 -0.36 7.15 7.38
CA LEU A 65 0.52 6.16 8.00
C LEU A 65 -0.14 5.52 9.22
N ALA A 66 -0.77 6.32 10.07
CA ALA A 66 -1.47 5.81 11.24
C ALA A 66 -2.59 4.85 10.83
N GLN A 67 -3.36 5.22 9.80
CA GLN A 67 -4.43 4.37 9.30
C GLN A 67 -3.88 3.05 8.77
N ALA A 68 -2.82 3.10 7.96
CA ALA A 68 -2.23 1.88 7.40
C ALA A 68 -1.71 0.96 8.50
N LYS A 69 -1.03 1.51 9.50
CA LYS A 69 -0.52 0.72 10.62
C LYS A 69 -1.65 0.08 11.43
N ASN A 70 -2.68 0.87 11.74
CA ASN A 70 -3.81 0.37 12.52
C ASN A 70 -4.58 -0.72 11.76
N ASP A 71 -4.81 -0.51 10.48
CA ASP A 71 -5.55 -1.47 9.67
C ASP A 71 -4.75 -2.76 9.47
N ALA A 72 -3.44 -2.65 9.26
CA ALA A 72 -2.58 -3.82 9.17
C ALA A 72 -2.58 -4.63 10.46
N GLU A 73 -2.54 -3.94 11.60
CA GLU A 73 -2.58 -4.59 12.90
C GLU A 73 -3.91 -5.28 13.14
N LYS A 74 -5.01 -4.61 12.82
CA LYS A 74 -6.35 -5.19 12.95
C LYS A 74 -6.54 -6.42 12.08
N ALA A 75 -5.98 -6.42 10.89
CA ALA A 75 -6.05 -7.57 10.00
C ALA A 75 -5.29 -8.77 10.56
N ASN A 76 -4.30 -8.53 11.41
CA ASN A 76 -3.56 -9.56 12.14
C ASN A 76 -2.97 -10.64 11.23
N LYS A 77 -2.43 -10.23 10.09
CA LYS A 77 -1.81 -11.15 9.12
C LYS A 77 -0.30 -11.02 9.09
N GLY A 78 0.28 -10.16 9.91
CA GLY A 78 1.71 -9.90 9.91
C GLY A 78 2.19 -9.12 8.69
N ASN A 79 1.28 -8.51 7.95
CA ASN A 79 1.64 -7.76 6.76
C ASN A 79 2.23 -6.39 7.12
N LEU A 80 3.17 -5.94 6.30
CA LEU A 80 3.82 -4.64 6.47
C LEU A 80 2.91 -3.53 5.94
N PRO A 81 2.68 -2.46 6.71
CA PRO A 81 1.82 -1.38 6.23
C PRO A 81 2.53 -0.52 5.18
N ALA A 82 1.81 -0.20 4.11
CA ALA A 82 2.31 0.67 3.06
C ALA A 82 1.18 1.54 2.54
N VAL A 83 1.47 2.82 2.39
CA VAL A 83 0.55 3.78 1.77
C VAL A 83 1.02 4.01 0.34
N PHE A 84 0.12 3.81 -0.61
CA PHE A 84 0.38 4.09 -2.01
C PHE A 84 -0.41 5.33 -2.39
N TYR A 85 0.31 6.41 -2.62
CA TYR A 85 -0.27 7.72 -2.82
C TYR A 85 -0.02 8.21 -4.25
N LYS A 86 -1.09 8.65 -4.91
CA LYS A 86 -0.98 9.24 -6.23
C LYS A 86 -0.78 10.75 -6.08
N ILE A 87 0.39 11.23 -6.44
CA ILE A 87 0.65 12.66 -6.47
C ILE A 87 -0.22 13.27 -7.58
N PRO A 88 -1.00 14.34 -7.30
CA PRO A 88 -1.80 14.95 -8.35
C PRO A 88 -0.91 15.34 -9.55
N ARG A 89 -1.28 14.85 -10.72
CA ARG A 89 -0.53 15.03 -11.97
C ARG A 89 0.91 14.50 -11.91
N GLY A 90 1.19 13.59 -11.00
CA GLY A 90 2.53 13.08 -10.79
C GLY A 90 2.56 11.58 -10.64
N ASP A 91 3.61 11.11 -10.02
CA ASP A 91 3.86 9.68 -9.87
C ASP A 91 3.06 9.06 -8.72
N TRP A 92 2.96 7.76 -8.76
CA TRP A 92 2.63 6.98 -7.59
C TRP A 92 3.86 6.89 -6.70
N VAL A 93 3.67 7.10 -5.40
CA VAL A 93 4.75 6.94 -4.43
C VAL A 93 4.32 5.96 -3.35
N THR A 94 5.29 5.31 -2.75
CA THR A 94 5.08 4.37 -1.66
C THR A 94 5.64 4.95 -0.38
N ILE A 95 4.85 4.95 0.68
CA ILE A 95 5.21 5.51 1.97
C ILE A 95 5.07 4.41 3.00
N MET A 96 6.14 4.13 3.73
CA MET A 96 6.16 3.09 4.75
C MET A 96 6.88 3.59 5.99
N PRO A 97 6.53 3.07 7.17
CA PRO A 97 7.40 3.25 8.32
C PRO A 97 8.79 2.70 8.00
N LEU A 98 9.83 3.35 8.51
CA LEU A 98 11.20 2.93 8.19
C LEU A 98 11.46 1.47 8.55
N ASN A 99 11.00 1.05 9.73
CA ASN A 99 11.21 -0.35 10.14
C ASN A 99 10.52 -1.35 9.20
N ALA A 100 9.35 -1.00 8.67
CA ALA A 100 8.66 -1.86 7.71
C ALA A 100 9.44 -1.94 6.40
N TRP A 101 9.93 -0.80 5.92
CA TRP A 101 10.72 -0.76 4.70
C TRP A 101 12.02 -1.55 4.85
N LEU A 102 12.69 -1.41 6.00
CA LEU A 102 13.95 -2.14 6.24
C LEU A 102 13.70 -3.65 6.30
N THR A 103 12.56 -4.06 6.88
CA THR A 103 12.18 -5.48 6.86
C THR A 103 12.01 -5.97 5.42
N LEU A 104 11.30 -5.20 4.61
CA LEU A 104 11.10 -5.54 3.20
C LEU A 104 12.42 -5.58 2.45
N TYR A 105 13.29 -4.61 2.68
CA TYR A 105 14.61 -4.57 2.05
C TYR A 105 15.42 -5.80 2.39
N GLY A 106 15.40 -6.21 3.66
CA GLY A 106 16.12 -7.40 4.12
C GLY A 106 15.66 -8.69 3.45
N LEU A 107 14.44 -8.73 2.94
CA LEU A 107 13.90 -9.88 2.22
C LEU A 107 14.19 -9.81 0.71
N SER A 108 14.78 -8.72 0.23
CA SER A 108 15.00 -8.53 -1.20
C SER A 108 16.33 -9.14 -1.63
N GLU A 109 16.44 -9.44 -2.93
CA GLU A 109 17.68 -9.95 -3.52
C GLU A 109 18.79 -8.91 -3.48
N ILE A 110 18.45 -7.63 -3.47
CA ILE A 110 19.41 -6.54 -3.38
C ILE A 110 20.17 -6.59 -2.06
N SER A 111 19.45 -6.88 -0.97
CA SER A 111 20.06 -7.01 0.36
C SER A 111 21.14 -8.09 0.39
N ASP A 112 20.89 -9.23 -0.24
CA ASP A 112 21.86 -10.31 -0.32
C ASP A 112 23.13 -9.88 -1.05
N LYS A 113 22.98 -9.09 -2.11
CA LYS A 113 24.12 -8.58 -2.86
C LYS A 113 24.95 -7.60 -2.03
N ASP A 114 24.29 -6.76 -1.26
CA ASP A 114 24.98 -5.81 -0.39
C ASP A 114 25.79 -6.53 0.68
N GLU A 115 25.23 -7.58 1.26
CA GLU A 115 25.92 -8.42 2.25
C GLU A 115 27.16 -9.06 1.65
N LEU A 116 27.05 -9.58 0.45
CA LEU A 116 28.18 -10.20 -0.23
C LEU A 116 29.29 -9.19 -0.49
N ASP A 117 28.95 -7.98 -0.89
CA ASP A 117 29.92 -6.92 -1.13
C ASP A 117 30.65 -6.55 0.17
N GLU A 118 29.94 -6.47 1.27
CA GLU A 118 30.55 -6.17 2.58
C GLU A 118 31.50 -7.27 3.03
N VAL A 119 31.10 -8.53 2.83
CA VAL A 119 31.92 -9.66 3.17
C VAL A 119 33.17 -9.73 2.30
N GLY A 120 33.09 -9.23 1.08
CA GLY A 120 34.19 -9.21 0.13
C GLY A 120 35.32 -8.25 0.48
N GLU A 121 35.09 -7.38 1.45
CA GLU A 121 36.15 -6.50 1.91
C GLU A 121 37.23 -7.32 2.65
#